data_77c8a8e3740c491a370b965e53d962a6
#
_entry.id   77c8a8e3740c491a370b965e53d962a6
#
_cell.length_a   1.000
_cell.length_b   1.000
_cell.length_c   1.000
_cell.angle_alpha   90.00
_cell.angle_beta   90.00
_cell.angle_gamma   90.00
#
_symmetry.space_group_name_H-M   'P 1'
#
loop_
_entity.id
_entity.type
_entity.pdbx_description
1 polymer ?
#
loop_
_entity_poly.entity_id
_entity_poly.type
_entity_poly.pdbx_seq_one_letter_code
_entity_poly.pdbx_strand_id
1 'polypeptide(L)'
;MNENRIKILAISGSLRKNSSNTNVLYAISNLKSENIDFQFYEGLEHLPYFSPEADADDPPASVKDLRDQLKLADGVIICTPEYARGVPGVLKNALDWVVSSGEFMNKPVAVISASSRITGGDKAHESIMLTLQMIEAKIPKESTLLIGSVGTKINSNAEILDCTTKEQLKSVLNSLISSIRSNI
;
A
#
# COMPACT_ATOMS: atom_id res chain seq x y z
N MET A 1 12.97 -22.13 -17.54
CA MET A 1 13.61 -21.06 -16.76
C MET A 1 12.58 -20.64 -15.72
N ASN A 2 12.83 -20.83 -14.41
CA ASN A 2 11.95 -20.30 -13.37
C ASN A 2 12.07 -18.78 -13.43
N GLU A 3 11.15 -18.11 -14.13
CA GLU A 3 11.02 -16.66 -13.97
C GLU A 3 10.70 -16.41 -12.50
N ASN A 4 11.59 -15.69 -11.83
CA ASN A 4 11.41 -15.30 -10.43
C ASN A 4 10.11 -14.51 -10.34
N ARG A 5 9.10 -15.02 -9.61
CA ARG A 5 7.82 -14.34 -9.44
C ARG A 5 8.02 -13.06 -8.66
N ILE A 6 7.46 -11.97 -9.17
CA ILE A 6 7.47 -10.67 -8.47
C ILE A 6 6.49 -10.75 -7.30
N LYS A 7 6.97 -10.43 -6.10
CA LYS A 7 6.19 -10.40 -4.86
C LYS A 7 5.80 -8.98 -4.53
N ILE A 8 4.50 -8.69 -4.47
CA ILE A 8 3.96 -7.39 -4.07
C ILE A 8 3.23 -7.53 -2.74
N LEU A 9 3.67 -6.75 -1.74
CA LEU A 9 2.97 -6.64 -0.47
C LEU A 9 1.87 -5.57 -0.58
N ALA A 10 0.62 -5.95 -0.37
CA ALA A 10 -0.54 -5.08 -0.39
C ALA A 10 -0.95 -4.70 1.03
N ILE A 11 -0.96 -3.41 1.35
CA ILE A 11 -1.28 -2.89 2.69
C ILE A 11 -2.52 -2.01 2.61
N SER A 12 -3.60 -2.43 3.27
CA SER A 12 -4.82 -1.62 3.43
C SER A 12 -4.70 -0.75 4.68
N GLY A 13 -4.78 0.57 4.55
CA GLY A 13 -4.80 1.49 5.68
C GLY A 13 -6.08 1.47 6.51
N SER A 14 -7.01 0.54 6.25
CA SER A 14 -8.30 0.45 6.91
C SER A 14 -8.50 -0.90 7.60
N LEU A 15 -8.86 -0.88 8.88
CA LEU A 15 -9.22 -2.08 9.66
C LEU A 15 -10.71 -2.48 9.51
N ARG A 16 -11.49 -1.78 8.68
CA ARG A 16 -12.90 -2.12 8.47
C ARG A 16 -13.03 -3.43 7.71
N LYS A 17 -13.87 -4.37 8.19
CA LYS A 17 -14.14 -5.66 7.51
C LYS A 17 -14.59 -5.48 6.05
N ASN A 18 -15.47 -4.49 5.80
CA ASN A 18 -15.94 -4.15 4.45
C ASN A 18 -15.30 -2.83 3.99
N SER A 19 -13.99 -2.84 3.83
CA SER A 19 -13.24 -1.65 3.44
C SER A 19 -13.18 -1.50 1.93
N SER A 20 -13.63 -0.35 1.41
CA SER A 20 -13.44 -0.02 -0.01
C SER A 20 -11.96 0.02 -0.40
N ASN A 21 -11.05 0.36 0.52
CA ASN A 21 -9.61 0.36 0.25
C ASN A 21 -9.06 -1.06 0.09
N THR A 22 -9.53 -2.01 0.89
CA THR A 22 -9.21 -3.43 0.73
C THR A 22 -9.78 -3.97 -0.60
N ASN A 23 -11.02 -3.58 -0.95
CA ASN A 23 -11.61 -3.96 -2.24
C ASN A 23 -10.82 -3.38 -3.44
N VAL A 24 -10.26 -2.17 -3.33
CA VAL A 24 -9.35 -1.62 -4.35
C VAL A 24 -8.11 -2.50 -4.51
N LEU A 25 -7.51 -2.95 -3.40
CA LEU A 25 -6.35 -3.84 -3.45
C LEU A 25 -6.67 -5.21 -4.05
N TYR A 26 -7.82 -5.80 -3.75
CA TYR A 26 -8.28 -7.01 -4.42
C TYR A 26 -8.56 -6.77 -5.90
N ALA A 27 -9.19 -5.63 -6.25
CA ALA A 27 -9.49 -5.29 -7.63
C ALA A 27 -8.22 -5.16 -8.48
N ILE A 28 -7.17 -4.49 -7.97
CA ILE A 28 -5.90 -4.36 -8.69
C ILE A 28 -5.14 -5.69 -8.73
N SER A 29 -5.21 -6.53 -7.70
CA SER A 29 -4.59 -7.85 -7.71
C SER A 29 -5.21 -8.78 -8.75
N ASN A 30 -6.49 -8.61 -9.08
CA ASN A 30 -7.18 -9.37 -10.13
C ASN A 30 -6.75 -8.93 -11.55
N LEU A 31 -6.04 -7.81 -11.69
CA LEU A 31 -5.49 -7.33 -12.97
C LEU A 31 -4.07 -7.85 -13.25
N LYS A 32 -3.48 -8.61 -12.33
CA LYS A 32 -2.11 -9.11 -12.42
C LYS A 32 -1.93 -10.15 -13.53
N SER A 33 -0.69 -10.27 -14.03
CA SER A 33 -0.23 -11.40 -14.84
C SER A 33 0.18 -12.59 -13.96
N GLU A 34 0.33 -13.78 -14.55
CA GLU A 34 0.62 -15.05 -13.85
C GLU A 34 1.93 -15.05 -13.06
N ASN A 35 2.89 -14.21 -13.44
CA ASN A 35 4.20 -14.14 -12.78
C ASN A 35 4.27 -13.13 -11.62
N ILE A 36 3.13 -12.66 -11.11
CA ILE A 36 3.03 -11.72 -9.98
C ILE A 36 2.23 -12.36 -8.86
N ASP A 37 2.82 -12.35 -7.66
CA ASP A 37 2.18 -12.79 -6.43
C ASP A 37 1.85 -11.58 -5.54
N PHE A 38 0.58 -11.48 -5.14
CA PHE A 38 0.14 -10.51 -4.13
C PHE A 38 0.03 -11.18 -2.77
N GLN A 39 0.69 -10.59 -1.78
CA GLN A 39 0.51 -10.91 -0.38
C GLN A 39 -0.20 -9.74 0.31
N PHE A 40 -1.27 -10.02 1.05
CA PHE A 40 -2.02 -9.00 1.79
C PHE A 40 -1.53 -8.97 3.23
N TYR A 41 -1.12 -7.79 3.70
CA TYR A 41 -0.70 -7.62 5.09
C TYR A 41 -1.91 -7.42 6.01
N GLU A 42 -2.11 -8.33 6.94
CA GLU A 42 -3.24 -8.34 7.87
C GLU A 42 -2.84 -7.98 9.31
N GLY A 43 -1.58 -7.58 9.53
CA GLY A 43 -1.02 -7.36 10.86
C GLY A 43 -1.17 -5.96 11.45
N LEU A 44 -1.76 -4.99 10.74
CA LEU A 44 -1.80 -3.59 11.20
C LEU A 44 -2.43 -3.39 12.59
N GLU A 45 -3.48 -4.14 12.92
CA GLU A 45 -4.18 -4.04 14.20
C GLU A 45 -3.40 -4.63 15.38
N HIS A 46 -2.37 -5.45 15.09
CA HIS A 46 -1.55 -6.12 16.09
C HIS A 46 -0.25 -5.36 16.42
N LEU A 47 0.03 -4.28 15.69
CA LEU A 47 1.19 -3.44 15.98
C LEU A 47 0.95 -2.61 17.24
N PRO A 48 1.82 -2.67 18.26
CA PRO A 48 1.75 -1.76 19.38
C PRO A 48 2.00 -0.32 18.90
N TYR A 49 1.62 0.65 19.70
CA TYR A 49 1.98 2.03 19.40
C TYR A 49 3.49 2.17 19.39
N PHE A 50 3.98 2.89 18.38
CA PHE A 50 5.41 3.15 18.22
C PHE A 50 5.95 3.89 19.45
N SER A 51 7.10 3.45 19.92
CA SER A 51 7.93 4.12 20.91
C SER A 51 9.39 3.86 20.56
N PRO A 52 10.25 4.91 20.58
CA PRO A 52 11.68 4.73 20.32
C PRO A 52 12.34 3.71 21.26
N GLU A 53 11.87 3.62 22.52
CA GLU A 53 12.42 2.67 23.50
C GLU A 53 12.07 1.20 23.15
N ALA A 54 10.93 0.98 22.50
CA ALA A 54 10.52 -0.35 22.05
C ALA A 54 11.09 -0.71 20.68
N ASP A 55 11.65 0.27 19.96
CA ASP A 55 12.34 0.11 18.69
C ASP A 55 13.84 -0.13 18.90
N ALA A 56 14.15 -1.08 19.76
CA ALA A 56 15.51 -1.53 20.08
C ALA A 56 15.90 -2.77 19.28
N ASP A 57 17.02 -3.41 19.66
CA ASP A 57 17.56 -4.59 18.97
C ASP A 57 16.57 -5.78 18.91
N ASP A 58 15.60 -5.84 19.83
CA ASP A 58 14.58 -6.89 19.89
C ASP A 58 13.16 -6.29 19.88
N PRO A 59 12.67 -5.76 18.75
CA PRO A 59 11.35 -5.17 18.67
C PRO A 59 10.23 -6.22 18.81
N PRO A 60 8.98 -5.80 19.11
CA PRO A 60 7.83 -6.70 19.25
C PRO A 60 7.67 -7.66 18.06
N ALA A 61 7.19 -8.88 18.29
CA ALA A 61 7.05 -9.90 17.26
C ALA A 61 6.21 -9.47 16.06
N SER A 62 5.14 -8.69 16.29
CA SER A 62 4.32 -8.12 15.20
C SER A 62 5.07 -7.10 14.35
N VAL A 63 6.01 -6.36 14.94
CA VAL A 63 6.88 -5.42 14.22
C VAL A 63 7.92 -6.18 13.39
N LYS A 64 8.50 -7.24 13.95
CA LYS A 64 9.40 -8.14 13.19
C LYS A 64 8.69 -8.72 11.99
N ASP A 65 7.46 -9.22 12.16
CA ASP A 65 6.65 -9.77 11.08
C ASP A 65 6.42 -8.73 9.96
N LEU A 66 6.04 -7.49 10.31
CA LEU A 66 5.90 -6.40 9.33
C LEU A 66 7.20 -6.17 8.55
N ARG A 67 8.32 -6.04 9.26
CA ARG A 67 9.64 -5.81 8.66
C ARG A 67 10.06 -6.95 7.75
N ASP A 68 9.84 -8.19 8.17
CA ASP A 68 10.20 -9.38 7.39
C ASP A 68 9.34 -9.48 6.11
N GLN A 69 8.03 -9.22 6.18
CA GLN A 69 7.17 -9.19 5.01
C GLN A 69 7.56 -8.07 4.04
N LEU A 70 7.93 -6.89 4.55
CA LEU A 70 8.45 -5.80 3.72
C LEU A 70 9.79 -6.16 3.06
N LYS A 71 10.71 -6.81 3.77
CA LYS A 71 12.00 -7.27 3.19
C LYS A 71 11.81 -8.29 2.09
N LEU A 72 10.87 -9.22 2.25
CA LEU A 72 10.59 -10.29 1.28
C LEU A 72 9.86 -9.81 0.03
N ALA A 73 9.23 -8.64 0.08
CA ALA A 73 8.51 -8.06 -1.04
C ALA A 73 9.45 -7.30 -1.98
N ASP A 74 9.28 -7.51 -3.30
CA ASP A 74 9.98 -6.74 -4.35
C ASP A 74 9.42 -5.33 -4.50
N GLY A 75 8.14 -5.14 -4.15
CA GLY A 75 7.47 -3.84 -4.13
C GLY A 75 6.27 -3.84 -3.19
N VAL A 76 5.77 -2.65 -2.89
CA VAL A 76 4.64 -2.46 -1.97
C VAL A 76 3.55 -1.65 -2.66
N ILE A 77 2.28 -2.02 -2.42
CA ILE A 77 1.13 -1.21 -2.80
C ILE A 77 0.32 -0.87 -1.56
N ILE A 78 0.11 0.41 -1.31
CA ILE A 78 -0.65 0.91 -0.17
C ILE A 78 -1.94 1.52 -0.66
N CYS A 79 -3.08 1.10 -0.09
CA CYS A 79 -4.35 1.78 -0.32
C CYS A 79 -4.89 2.33 0.99
N THR A 80 -5.09 3.65 1.06
CA THR A 80 -5.48 4.35 2.29
C THR A 80 -6.79 5.10 2.16
N PRO A 81 -7.70 5.05 3.16
CA PRO A 81 -8.76 6.02 3.30
C PRO A 81 -8.23 7.34 3.89
N GLU A 82 -9.11 8.34 3.94
CA GLU A 82 -8.86 9.57 4.65
C GLU A 82 -9.69 9.62 5.94
N TYR A 83 -9.04 9.71 7.10
CA TYR A 83 -9.69 9.92 8.39
C TYR A 83 -9.20 11.23 9.00
N ALA A 84 -10.15 12.11 9.37
CA ALA A 84 -9.83 13.41 9.96
C ALA A 84 -8.78 14.22 9.15
N ARG A 85 -8.88 14.20 7.83
CA ARG A 85 -7.95 14.85 6.88
C ARG A 85 -6.51 14.34 6.94
N GLY A 86 -6.31 13.08 7.28
CA GLY A 86 -4.99 12.47 7.35
C GLY A 86 -5.01 10.98 7.07
N VAL A 87 -3.83 10.40 7.13
CA VAL A 87 -3.62 8.94 7.07
C VAL A 87 -4.22 8.32 8.35
N PRO A 88 -4.90 7.17 8.26
CA PRO A 88 -5.35 6.46 9.46
C PRO A 88 -4.22 6.19 10.43
N GLY A 89 -4.46 6.38 11.73
CA GLY A 89 -3.44 6.24 12.78
C GLY A 89 -2.74 4.88 12.76
N VAL A 90 -3.46 3.80 12.46
CA VAL A 90 -2.88 2.44 12.36
C VAL A 90 -1.87 2.31 11.21
N LEU A 91 -2.11 2.96 10.07
CA LEU A 91 -1.17 2.96 8.96
C LEU A 91 0.03 3.86 9.26
N LYS A 92 -0.22 5.05 9.83
CA LYS A 92 0.88 5.94 10.24
C LYS A 92 1.77 5.26 11.28
N ASN A 93 1.18 4.58 12.27
CA ASN A 93 1.92 3.81 13.28
C ASN A 93 2.80 2.71 12.65
N ALA A 94 2.29 1.98 11.65
CA ALA A 94 3.08 1.00 10.93
C ALA A 94 4.28 1.63 10.20
N LEU A 95 4.08 2.82 9.59
CA LEU A 95 5.16 3.54 8.92
C LEU A 95 6.20 4.08 9.93
N ASP A 96 5.80 4.46 11.15
CA ASP A 96 6.73 4.87 12.19
C ASP A 96 7.67 3.73 12.60
N TRP A 97 7.16 2.50 12.71
CA TRP A 97 7.93 1.31 13.05
C TRP A 97 9.01 0.91 12.03
N VAL A 98 8.97 1.43 10.82
CA VAL A 98 9.90 1.06 9.74
C VAL A 98 10.85 2.20 9.33
N VAL A 99 10.85 3.30 10.08
CA VAL A 99 11.74 4.44 9.84
C VAL A 99 13.20 4.05 10.11
N SER A 100 13.48 3.47 11.28
CA SER A 100 14.83 3.15 11.73
C SER A 100 15.44 1.96 11.00
N SER A 101 14.61 1.00 10.60
CA SER A 101 15.05 -0.26 10.00
C SER A 101 15.18 -0.24 8.48
N GLY A 102 14.60 0.77 7.81
CA GLY A 102 14.89 1.12 6.42
C GLY A 102 14.31 0.18 5.36
N GLU A 103 13.26 -0.60 5.65
CA GLU A 103 12.66 -1.55 4.67
C GLU A 103 12.07 -0.87 3.44
N PHE A 104 11.76 0.43 3.53
CA PHE A 104 11.28 1.22 2.39
C PHE A 104 12.39 1.87 1.56
N MET A 105 13.63 1.92 2.04
CA MET A 105 14.73 2.54 1.31
C MET A 105 14.89 1.96 -0.10
N ASN A 106 14.73 2.79 -1.13
CA ASN A 106 14.72 2.40 -2.55
C ASN A 106 13.67 1.36 -2.95
N LYS A 107 12.73 0.99 -2.06
CA LYS A 107 11.65 0.05 -2.34
C LYS A 107 10.64 0.67 -3.31
N PRO A 108 10.32 0.02 -4.44
CA PRO A 108 9.24 0.45 -5.31
C PRO A 108 7.89 0.44 -4.59
N VAL A 109 7.19 1.57 -4.59
CA VAL A 109 5.90 1.73 -3.90
C VAL A 109 4.87 2.34 -4.83
N ALA A 110 3.65 1.78 -4.80
CA ALA A 110 2.47 2.42 -5.35
C ALA A 110 1.54 2.90 -4.22
N VAL A 111 0.94 4.08 -4.41
CA VAL A 111 0.07 4.71 -3.42
C VAL A 111 -1.30 5.00 -4.02
N ILE A 112 -2.34 4.40 -3.46
CA ILE A 112 -3.72 4.68 -3.83
C ILE A 112 -4.42 5.27 -2.62
N SER A 113 -5.13 6.38 -2.80
CA SER A 113 -6.07 6.87 -1.81
C SER A 113 -7.47 6.74 -2.37
N ALA A 114 -8.39 6.14 -1.60
CA ALA A 114 -9.75 5.89 -2.04
C ALA A 114 -10.77 6.31 -0.97
N SER A 115 -11.74 7.12 -1.39
CA SER A 115 -12.74 7.70 -0.49
C SER A 115 -14.12 7.72 -1.15
N SER A 116 -15.18 7.72 -0.33
CA SER A 116 -16.54 8.00 -0.79
C SER A 116 -16.74 9.46 -1.23
N ARG A 117 -15.85 10.37 -0.80
CA ARG A 117 -15.85 11.77 -1.24
C ARG A 117 -15.25 11.89 -2.64
N ILE A 118 -15.64 12.94 -3.37
CA ILE A 118 -15.15 13.21 -4.74
C ILE A 118 -13.63 13.47 -4.78
N THR A 119 -13.05 14.01 -3.71
CA THR A 119 -11.60 14.31 -3.63
C THR A 119 -10.73 13.05 -3.55
N GLY A 120 -11.31 11.88 -3.31
CA GLY A 120 -10.56 10.62 -3.25
C GLY A 120 -9.64 10.48 -2.02
N GLY A 121 -9.70 11.39 -1.05
CA GLY A 121 -8.82 11.37 0.10
C GLY A 121 -7.49 12.09 -0.16
N ASP A 122 -7.57 13.26 -0.79
CA ASP A 122 -6.43 14.07 -1.21
C ASP A 122 -5.48 14.42 -0.04
N LYS A 123 -6.01 14.73 1.15
CA LYS A 123 -5.16 15.09 2.30
C LYS A 123 -4.42 13.88 2.90
N ALA A 124 -5.05 12.72 2.92
CA ALA A 124 -4.35 11.49 3.30
C ALA A 124 -3.27 11.14 2.27
N HIS A 125 -3.54 11.36 0.99
CA HIS A 125 -2.59 11.14 -0.09
C HIS A 125 -1.35 12.04 0.05
N GLU A 126 -1.55 13.35 0.21
CA GLU A 126 -0.46 14.31 0.45
C GLU A 126 0.38 13.89 1.66
N SER A 127 -0.27 13.53 2.78
CA SER A 127 0.39 13.14 4.02
C SER A 127 1.22 11.86 3.88
N ILE A 128 0.68 10.80 3.26
CA ILE A 128 1.42 9.54 3.09
C ILE A 128 2.60 9.71 2.13
N MET A 129 2.44 10.53 1.08
CA MET A 129 3.52 10.80 0.14
C MET A 129 4.72 11.46 0.83
N LEU A 130 4.48 12.44 1.71
CA LEU A 130 5.55 13.07 2.52
C LEU A 130 6.25 12.06 3.43
N THR A 131 5.48 11.17 4.08
CA THR A 131 6.04 10.14 4.95
C THR A 131 6.91 9.15 4.16
N LEU A 132 6.40 8.64 3.03
CA LEU A 132 7.12 7.67 2.20
C LEU A 132 8.37 8.28 1.54
N GLN A 133 8.34 9.56 1.17
CA GLN A 133 9.53 10.29 0.69
C GLN A 133 10.59 10.40 1.78
N MET A 134 10.19 10.69 3.02
CA MET A 134 11.10 10.79 4.16
C MET A 134 11.80 9.47 4.47
N ILE A 135 11.12 8.32 4.29
CA ILE A 135 11.72 6.99 4.44
C ILE A 135 12.32 6.43 3.13
N GLU A 136 12.59 7.31 2.17
CA GLU A 136 13.30 7.04 0.91
C GLU A 136 12.64 5.97 0.01
N ALA A 137 11.31 5.82 0.06
CA ALA A 137 10.57 4.95 -0.85
C ALA A 137 10.65 5.46 -2.30
N LYS A 138 10.82 4.54 -3.25
CA LYS A 138 10.83 4.87 -4.69
C LYS A 138 9.39 4.85 -5.23
N ILE A 139 8.80 6.03 -5.44
CA ILE A 139 7.41 6.18 -5.89
C ILE A 139 7.41 6.74 -7.31
N PRO A 140 7.25 5.91 -8.37
CA PRO A 140 7.08 6.41 -9.73
C PRO A 140 5.83 7.29 -9.83
N LYS A 141 5.88 8.33 -10.65
CA LYS A 141 4.77 9.28 -10.80
C LYS A 141 3.44 8.60 -11.17
N GLU A 142 3.49 7.62 -12.06
CA GLU A 142 2.32 6.87 -12.54
C GLU A 142 1.88 5.77 -11.57
N SER A 143 2.60 5.57 -10.45
CA SER A 143 2.23 4.61 -9.38
C SER A 143 1.37 5.24 -8.29
N THR A 144 0.80 6.43 -8.53
CA THR A 144 -0.09 7.11 -7.57
C THR A 144 -1.47 7.33 -8.15
N LEU A 145 -2.52 7.17 -7.34
CA LEU A 145 -3.91 7.32 -7.78
C LEU A 145 -4.82 7.80 -6.66
N LEU A 146 -5.71 8.74 -7.01
CA LEU A 146 -6.83 9.18 -6.16
C LEU A 146 -8.14 8.65 -6.74
N ILE A 147 -8.91 7.89 -5.95
CA ILE A 147 -10.20 7.34 -6.36
C ILE A 147 -11.32 7.99 -5.53
N GLY A 148 -11.91 9.03 -6.10
CA GLY A 148 -13.12 9.65 -5.53
C GLY A 148 -14.36 8.82 -5.84
N SER A 149 -15.37 8.91 -4.94
CA SER A 149 -16.64 8.18 -5.07
C SER A 149 -16.43 6.66 -5.28
N VAL A 150 -15.46 6.10 -4.58
CA VAL A 150 -14.96 4.73 -4.81
C VAL A 150 -16.06 3.66 -4.85
N GLY A 151 -17.12 3.79 -4.04
CA GLY A 151 -18.22 2.82 -3.99
C GLY A 151 -19.05 2.72 -5.27
N THR A 152 -19.02 3.74 -6.16
CA THR A 152 -19.68 3.69 -7.48
C THR A 152 -18.77 3.09 -8.56
N LYS A 153 -17.49 2.93 -8.27
CA LYS A 153 -16.46 2.49 -9.22
C LYS A 153 -15.98 1.07 -8.97
N ILE A 154 -15.97 0.65 -7.70
CA ILE A 154 -15.55 -0.68 -7.26
C ILE A 154 -16.54 -1.17 -6.21
N ASN A 155 -17.15 -2.32 -6.44
CA ASN A 155 -18.16 -2.88 -5.54
C ASN A 155 -17.55 -3.68 -4.38
N SER A 156 -18.42 -4.22 -3.51
CA SER A 156 -18.01 -5.03 -2.36
C SER A 156 -17.33 -6.36 -2.71
N ASN A 157 -17.49 -6.83 -3.94
CA ASN A 157 -16.86 -8.05 -4.45
C ASN A 157 -15.53 -7.75 -5.19
N ALA A 158 -15.01 -6.53 -5.03
CA ALA A 158 -13.82 -6.05 -5.72
C ALA A 158 -13.94 -6.05 -7.27
N GLU A 159 -15.15 -6.00 -7.81
CA GLU A 159 -15.36 -5.85 -9.25
C GLU A 159 -15.29 -4.38 -9.64
N ILE A 160 -14.52 -4.08 -10.68
CA ILE A 160 -14.36 -2.72 -11.20
C ILE A 160 -15.51 -2.42 -12.16
N LEU A 161 -16.37 -1.48 -11.78
CA LEU A 161 -17.57 -1.08 -12.54
C LEU A 161 -17.28 0.05 -13.54
N ASP A 162 -16.21 0.82 -13.30
CA ASP A 162 -15.84 2.00 -14.10
C ASP A 162 -14.61 1.74 -14.97
N CYS A 163 -14.76 1.85 -16.30
CA CYS A 163 -13.69 1.56 -17.24
C CYS A 163 -12.46 2.47 -17.05
N THR A 164 -12.67 3.76 -16.75
CA THR A 164 -11.59 4.71 -16.50
C THR A 164 -10.77 4.30 -15.29
N THR A 165 -11.42 3.95 -14.20
CA THR A 165 -10.75 3.44 -12.98
C THR A 165 -9.99 2.14 -13.26
N LYS A 166 -10.52 1.26 -14.11
CA LYS A 166 -9.82 0.03 -14.52
C LYS A 166 -8.51 0.32 -15.23
N GLU A 167 -8.50 1.24 -16.19
CA GLU A 167 -7.28 1.61 -16.91
C GLU A 167 -6.29 2.35 -16.01
N GLN A 168 -6.76 3.20 -15.10
CA GLN A 168 -5.91 3.86 -14.11
C GLN A 168 -5.23 2.84 -13.17
N LEU A 169 -5.96 1.84 -12.65
CA LEU A 169 -5.40 0.78 -11.82
C LEU A 169 -4.38 -0.08 -12.57
N LYS A 170 -4.64 -0.39 -13.85
CA LYS A 170 -3.65 -1.07 -14.70
C LYS A 170 -2.38 -0.23 -14.87
N SER A 171 -2.51 1.09 -15.08
CA SER A 171 -1.38 2.00 -15.20
C SER A 171 -0.53 2.00 -13.93
N VAL A 172 -1.17 2.12 -12.75
CA VAL A 172 -0.50 2.04 -11.44
C VAL A 172 0.27 0.73 -11.28
N LEU A 173 -0.38 -0.40 -11.56
CA LEU A 173 0.24 -1.72 -11.44
C LEU A 173 1.43 -1.88 -12.39
N ASN A 174 1.28 -1.49 -13.65
CA ASN A 174 2.35 -1.58 -14.66
C ASN A 174 3.54 -0.69 -14.30
N SER A 175 3.29 0.51 -13.79
CA SER A 175 4.33 1.43 -13.34
C SER A 175 5.11 0.86 -12.15
N LEU A 176 4.41 0.28 -11.16
CA LEU A 176 5.04 -0.42 -10.03
C LEU A 176 5.92 -1.57 -10.52
N ILE A 177 5.39 -2.45 -11.37
CA ILE A 177 6.12 -3.61 -11.92
C ILE A 177 7.37 -3.16 -12.69
N SER A 178 7.25 -2.12 -13.52
CA SER A 178 8.38 -1.56 -14.26
C SER A 178 9.47 -1.04 -13.33
N SER A 179 9.07 -0.38 -12.24
CA SER A 179 10.02 0.10 -11.21
C SER A 179 10.70 -1.05 -10.47
N ILE A 180 9.97 -2.14 -10.15
CA ILE A 180 10.54 -3.34 -9.54
C ILE A 180 11.60 -3.95 -10.46
N ARG A 181 11.25 -4.16 -11.74
CA ARG A 181 12.17 -4.75 -12.73
C ARG A 181 13.43 -3.91 -12.96
N SER A 182 13.36 -2.60 -12.79
CA SER A 182 14.52 -1.71 -12.92
C SER A 182 15.41 -1.68 -11.67
N ASN A 183 14.98 -2.30 -10.57
CA ASN A 183 15.75 -2.42 -9.32
C ASN A 183 16.42 -3.79 -9.17
N ILE A 184 16.04 -4.77 -9.99
CA ILE A 184 16.65 -6.10 -10.09
C ILE A 184 17.80 -6.06 -11.10
#